data_e888839e15fb51e503603f3492278f6a
#
_entry.id   e888839e15fb51e503603f3492278f6a
#
_cell.length_a   1.000
_cell.length_b   1.000
_cell.length_c   1.000
_cell.angle_alpha   90.00
_cell.angle_beta   90.00
_cell.angle_gamma   90.00
#
_symmetry.space_group_name_H-M   'P 1'
#
loop_
_entity.id
_entity.type
_entity.pdbx_description
1 polymer ?
#
loop_
_entity_poly.entity_id
_entity_poly.type
_entity_poly.pdbx_seq_one_letter_code
_entity_poly.pdbx_strand_id
1 'polypeptide(L)'
;MIKIWLIRHGMTEGNRHQRYIGVTDEPLCPEGIERLKNITYPKPQAIFVSPLRRCQETAEILFPEQKVRIIDQLAECDFGAFENKNYKELSDDPRYQAWIDSNGMMAFPGGESKEECAARNLEGFQ
;
A
#
# COMPACT_ATOMS: atom_id res chain seq x y z
N MET A 1 -17.11 17.58 -15.16
CA MET A 1 -15.79 16.95 -15.13
C MET A 1 -15.51 16.41 -13.74
N ILE A 2 -15.06 15.17 -13.65
CA ILE A 2 -14.66 14.54 -12.38
C ILE A 2 -13.14 14.62 -12.26
N LYS A 3 -12.66 15.12 -11.12
CA LYS A 3 -11.23 15.09 -10.79
C LYS A 3 -10.98 14.01 -9.77
N ILE A 4 -10.01 13.15 -10.04
CA ILE A 4 -9.62 12.07 -9.15
C ILE A 4 -8.16 12.28 -8.72
N TRP A 5 -7.93 12.26 -7.41
CA TRP A 5 -6.60 12.35 -6.83
C TRP A 5 -6.21 10.99 -6.30
N LEU A 6 -5.11 10.46 -6.80
CA LEU A 6 -4.53 9.22 -6.29
C LEU A 6 -3.39 9.61 -5.34
N ILE A 7 -3.59 9.38 -4.06
CA ILE A 7 -2.64 9.78 -3.03
C ILE A 7 -2.03 8.52 -2.42
N ARG A 8 -0.70 8.46 -2.44
CA ARG A 8 0.03 7.38 -1.79
C ARG A 8 0.03 7.61 -0.28
N HIS A 9 -0.10 6.52 0.50
CA HIS A 9 0.01 6.59 1.96
C HIS A 9 1.37 7.14 2.40
N GLY A 10 1.46 7.66 3.63
CA GLY A 10 2.70 8.11 4.21
C GLY A 10 3.65 6.96 4.53
N MET A 11 4.86 7.31 4.94
CA MET A 11 5.93 6.36 5.20
C MET A 11 5.67 5.55 6.48
N THR A 12 5.93 4.24 6.40
CA THR A 12 5.92 3.34 7.53
C THR A 12 7.35 2.92 7.89
N GLU A 13 7.51 2.25 9.02
CA GLU A 13 8.83 1.71 9.40
C GLU A 13 9.33 0.70 8.37
N GLY A 14 8.44 -0.15 7.84
CA GLY A 14 8.79 -1.08 6.77
C GLY A 14 9.27 -0.37 5.51
N ASN A 15 8.65 0.75 5.15
CA ASN A 15 9.08 1.57 4.01
C ASN A 15 10.50 2.12 4.24
N ARG A 16 10.83 2.53 5.45
CA ARG A 16 12.18 3.00 5.79
C ARG A 16 13.24 1.95 5.54
N HIS A 17 12.90 0.68 5.79
CA HIS A 17 13.80 -0.45 5.60
C HIS A 17 13.65 -1.11 4.23
N GLN A 18 12.91 -0.48 3.31
CA GLN A 18 12.71 -0.96 1.95
C GLN A 18 12.12 -2.37 1.89
N ARG A 19 11.25 -2.69 2.85
CA ARG A 19 10.57 -3.99 2.91
C ARG A 19 9.34 -4.00 2.01
N TYR A 20 8.98 -5.20 1.55
CA TYR A 20 7.72 -5.40 0.84
C TYR A 20 6.58 -5.35 1.85
N ILE A 21 5.86 -4.24 1.87
CA ILE A 21 4.72 -4.04 2.76
C ILE A 21 3.45 -4.02 1.92
N GLY A 22 2.76 -5.14 1.90
CA GLY A 22 1.49 -5.30 1.20
C GLY A 22 0.35 -5.36 2.20
N VAL A 23 -0.13 -6.56 2.48
CA VAL A 23 -1.20 -6.77 3.46
C VAL A 23 -0.75 -6.64 4.91
N THR A 24 0.56 -6.56 5.15
CA THR A 24 1.09 -6.27 6.50
C THR A 24 0.49 -4.96 6.99
N ASP A 25 -0.23 -5.01 8.11
CA ASP A 25 -1.02 -3.87 8.59
C ASP A 25 -0.25 -3.06 9.63
N GLU A 26 0.77 -2.33 9.20
CA GLU A 26 1.56 -1.50 10.10
C GLU A 26 1.15 -0.04 10.04
N PRO A 27 1.34 0.70 11.17
CA PRO A 27 1.02 2.13 11.20
C PRO A 27 2.08 2.97 10.50
N LEU A 28 1.77 4.25 10.30
CA LEU A 28 2.75 5.23 9.86
C LEU A 28 3.84 5.38 10.93
N CYS A 29 5.09 5.62 10.51
CA CYS A 29 6.16 5.94 11.44
C CYS A 29 6.13 7.45 11.78
N PRO A 30 6.77 7.88 12.88
CA PRO A 30 6.75 9.29 13.27
C PRO A 30 7.22 10.24 12.18
N GLU A 31 8.27 9.89 11.45
CA GLU A 31 8.76 10.71 10.34
C GLU A 31 7.74 10.80 9.21
N GLY A 32 7.05 9.71 8.91
CA GLY A 32 5.98 9.69 7.91
C GLY A 32 4.83 10.62 8.30
N ILE A 33 4.45 10.62 9.56
CA ILE A 33 3.42 11.51 10.10
C ILE A 33 3.84 12.97 9.95
N GLU A 34 5.07 13.30 10.33
CA GLU A 34 5.57 14.67 10.23
C GLU A 34 5.60 15.17 8.77
N ARG A 35 6.01 14.34 7.84
CA ARG A 35 6.03 14.71 6.44
C ARG A 35 4.63 15.01 5.91
N LEU A 36 3.63 14.23 6.31
CA LEU A 36 2.25 14.44 5.89
C LEU A 36 1.68 15.77 6.40
N LYS A 37 2.06 16.18 7.60
CA LYS A 37 1.60 17.44 8.18
C LYS A 37 2.02 18.67 7.38
N ASN A 38 3.05 18.54 6.56
CA ASN A 38 3.56 19.62 5.72
C ASN A 38 2.98 19.62 4.31
N ILE A 39 2.05 18.71 4.01
CA ILE A 39 1.41 18.58 2.71
C ILE A 39 -0.03 19.06 2.80
N THR A 40 -0.44 19.86 1.82
CA THR A 40 -1.82 20.33 1.74
C THR A 40 -2.43 19.97 0.40
N TYR A 41 -3.61 19.36 0.43
CA TYR A 41 -4.38 19.05 -0.76
C TYR A 41 -5.70 19.81 -0.74
N PRO A 42 -6.28 20.08 -1.93
CA PRO A 42 -7.63 20.65 -1.98
C PRO A 42 -8.63 19.70 -1.33
N LYS A 43 -9.63 20.26 -0.65
CA LYS A 43 -10.66 19.47 0.00
C LYS A 43 -11.51 18.70 -1.03
N PRO A 44 -11.53 17.37 -0.99
CA PRO A 44 -12.31 16.58 -1.94
C PRO A 44 -13.78 16.48 -1.51
N GLN A 45 -14.64 16.12 -2.45
CA GLN A 45 -16.06 15.86 -2.17
C GLN A 45 -16.27 14.51 -1.50
N ALA A 46 -15.43 13.53 -1.81
CA ALA A 46 -15.49 12.20 -1.24
C ALA A 46 -14.09 11.61 -1.12
N ILE A 47 -13.88 10.78 -0.09
CA ILE A 47 -12.60 10.12 0.15
C ILE A 47 -12.84 8.62 0.27
N PHE A 48 -12.10 7.85 -0.51
CA PHE A 48 -12.10 6.39 -0.47
C PHE A 48 -10.72 5.93 -0.04
N VAL A 49 -10.65 4.99 0.89
CA VAL A 49 -9.37 4.53 1.43
C VAL A 49 -9.30 3.01 1.47
N SER A 50 -8.07 2.52 1.38
CA SER A 50 -7.74 1.12 1.66
C SER A 50 -8.03 0.81 3.14
N PRO A 51 -8.33 -0.44 3.50
CA PRO A 51 -8.58 -0.83 4.88
C PRO A 51 -7.32 -0.83 5.76
N LEU A 52 -6.13 -0.73 5.19
CA LEU A 52 -4.88 -0.81 5.94
C LEU A 52 -4.65 0.46 6.78
N ARG A 53 -4.09 0.27 7.98
CA ARG A 53 -3.88 1.37 8.94
C ARG A 53 -3.12 2.54 8.34
N ARG A 54 -2.02 2.29 7.63
CA ARG A 54 -1.22 3.36 7.03
C ARG A 54 -2.02 4.24 6.09
N CYS A 55 -2.98 3.66 5.39
CA CYS A 55 -3.85 4.42 4.48
C CYS A 55 -4.91 5.21 5.23
N GLN A 56 -5.54 4.62 6.24
CA GLN A 56 -6.54 5.30 7.06
C GLN A 56 -5.91 6.43 7.86
N GLU A 57 -4.72 6.21 8.43
CA GLU A 57 -3.98 7.24 9.16
C GLU A 57 -3.57 8.40 8.24
N THR A 58 -3.15 8.09 7.02
CA THR A 58 -2.83 9.13 6.03
C THR A 58 -4.04 10.01 5.74
N ALA A 59 -5.21 9.41 5.51
CA ALA A 59 -6.44 10.15 5.24
C ALA A 59 -6.83 11.01 6.45
N GLU A 60 -6.70 10.50 7.65
CA GLU A 60 -7.01 11.23 8.89
C GLU A 60 -6.11 12.46 9.08
N ILE A 61 -4.83 12.33 8.75
CA ILE A 61 -3.89 13.44 8.86
C ILE A 61 -4.15 14.51 7.79
N LEU A 62 -4.40 14.10 6.55
CA LEU A 62 -4.61 15.02 5.44
C LEU A 62 -6.00 15.67 5.47
N PHE A 63 -7.01 14.95 5.92
CA PHE A 63 -8.40 15.39 5.90
C PHE A 63 -9.11 15.06 7.21
N PRO A 64 -8.68 15.64 8.35
CA PRO A 64 -9.12 15.20 9.67
C PRO A 64 -10.63 15.37 9.94
N GLU A 65 -11.29 16.27 9.23
CA GLU A 65 -12.71 16.57 9.47
C GLU A 65 -13.64 15.86 8.49
N GLN A 66 -13.10 15.09 7.57
CA GLN A 66 -13.91 14.42 6.55
C GLN A 66 -14.12 12.94 6.87
N LYS A 67 -15.32 12.45 6.52
CA LYS A 67 -15.60 11.03 6.60
C LYS A 67 -14.96 10.32 5.42
N VAL A 68 -14.37 9.16 5.69
CA VAL A 68 -13.79 8.32 4.65
C VAL A 68 -14.67 7.09 4.46
N ARG A 69 -14.66 6.54 3.24
CA ARG A 69 -15.29 5.28 2.90
C ARG A 69 -14.20 4.24 2.69
N ILE A 70 -14.26 3.17 3.47
CA ILE A 70 -13.28 2.09 3.37
C ILE A 70 -13.71 1.14 2.27
N ILE A 71 -12.83 0.87 1.33
CA ILE A 71 -13.05 -0.07 0.24
C ILE A 71 -12.03 -1.19 0.38
N ASP A 72 -12.48 -2.35 0.82
CA ASP A 72 -11.59 -3.49 1.12
C ASP A 72 -10.77 -3.92 -0.10
N GLN A 73 -11.35 -3.85 -1.29
CA GLN A 73 -10.68 -4.24 -2.53
C GLN A 73 -9.49 -3.35 -2.89
N LEU A 74 -9.36 -2.18 -2.25
CA LEU A 74 -8.23 -1.26 -2.49
C LEU A 74 -7.00 -1.60 -1.64
N ALA A 75 -7.02 -2.70 -0.91
CA ALA A 75 -5.84 -3.13 -0.15
C ALA A 75 -4.65 -3.38 -1.09
N GLU A 76 -3.45 -3.16 -0.55
CA GLU A 76 -2.22 -3.45 -1.28
C GLU A 76 -2.12 -4.94 -1.61
N CYS A 77 -1.23 -5.29 -2.54
CA CYS A 77 -1.00 -6.68 -2.89
C CYS A 77 -0.58 -7.51 -1.69
N ASP A 78 -0.99 -8.77 -1.69
CA ASP A 78 -0.49 -9.74 -0.73
C ASP A 78 0.84 -10.28 -1.27
N PHE A 79 1.94 -9.87 -0.65
CA PHE A 79 3.28 -10.30 -1.02
C PHE A 79 3.64 -11.67 -0.46
N GLY A 80 2.72 -12.34 0.23
CA GLY A 80 2.89 -13.71 0.71
C GLY A 80 4.14 -13.87 1.57
N ALA A 81 4.99 -14.83 1.20
CA ALA A 81 6.21 -15.12 1.96
C ALA A 81 7.22 -13.97 1.94
N PHE A 82 7.06 -12.98 1.05
CA PHE A 82 7.96 -11.82 0.99
C PHE A 82 7.51 -10.66 1.87
N GLU A 83 6.31 -10.77 2.48
CA GLU A 83 5.80 -9.72 3.37
C GLU A 83 6.80 -9.38 4.48
N ASN A 84 6.97 -8.08 4.69
CA ASN A 84 7.82 -7.53 5.75
C ASN A 84 9.31 -7.93 5.64
N LYS A 85 9.78 -8.17 4.41
CA LYS A 85 11.18 -8.49 4.13
C LYS A 85 11.69 -7.61 3.00
N ASN A 86 12.96 -7.21 3.06
CA ASN A 86 13.60 -6.46 1.98
C ASN A 86 14.43 -7.38 1.09
N TYR A 87 14.96 -6.81 0.01
CA TYR A 87 15.75 -7.58 -0.96
C TYR A 87 17.01 -8.25 -0.35
N LYS A 88 17.58 -7.65 0.69
CA LYS A 88 18.74 -8.22 1.38
C LYS A 88 18.35 -9.45 2.17
N GLU A 89 17.23 -9.37 2.88
CA GLU A 89 16.71 -10.49 3.67
C GLU A 89 16.24 -11.64 2.78
N LEU A 90 15.85 -11.33 1.55
CA LEU A 90 15.37 -12.31 0.57
C LEU A 90 16.47 -12.85 -0.35
N SER A 91 17.69 -12.32 -0.28
CA SER A 91 18.77 -12.65 -1.22
C SER A 91 19.11 -14.14 -1.31
N ASP A 92 18.96 -14.88 -0.21
CA ASP A 92 19.24 -16.31 -0.16
C ASP A 92 18.00 -17.20 -0.41
N ASP A 93 16.85 -16.60 -0.66
CA ASP A 93 15.62 -17.34 -0.92
C ASP A 93 15.52 -17.64 -2.42
N PRO A 94 15.56 -18.94 -2.84
CA PRO A 94 15.47 -19.29 -4.25
C PRO A 94 14.13 -18.88 -4.88
N ARG A 95 13.06 -18.76 -4.09
CA ARG A 95 11.75 -18.28 -4.58
C ARG A 95 11.83 -16.83 -5.00
N TYR A 96 12.63 -16.02 -4.28
CA TYR A 96 12.82 -14.60 -4.62
C TYR A 96 13.58 -14.47 -5.93
N GLN A 97 14.64 -15.26 -6.13
CA GLN A 97 15.38 -15.25 -7.39
C GLN A 97 14.50 -15.68 -8.56
N ALA A 98 13.68 -16.72 -8.38
CA ALA A 98 12.74 -17.16 -9.41
C ALA A 98 11.74 -16.05 -9.76
N TRP A 99 11.24 -15.33 -8.75
CA TRP A 99 10.32 -14.20 -8.96
C TRP A 99 10.99 -13.08 -9.76
N ILE A 100 12.24 -12.73 -9.42
CA ILE A 100 13.03 -11.74 -10.16
C ILE A 100 13.22 -12.19 -11.61
N ASP A 101 13.59 -13.45 -11.83
CA ASP A 101 13.84 -14.00 -13.16
C ASP A 101 12.57 -13.98 -14.02
N SER A 102 11.41 -14.01 -13.41
CA SER A 102 10.12 -13.89 -14.11
C SER A 102 9.73 -12.44 -14.43
N ASN A 103 10.59 -11.46 -14.11
CA ASN A 103 10.30 -10.03 -14.17
C ASN A 103 9.09 -9.63 -13.32
N GLY A 104 8.89 -10.30 -12.18
CA GLY A 104 7.79 -10.03 -11.28
C GLY A 104 6.43 -10.56 -11.75
N MET A 105 6.41 -11.43 -12.77
CA MET A 105 5.17 -11.96 -13.33
C MET A 105 4.61 -13.14 -12.54
N MET A 106 5.44 -13.86 -11.81
CA MET A 106 5.00 -14.95 -10.96
C MET A 106 4.22 -14.41 -9.75
N ALA A 107 3.26 -15.20 -9.26
CA ALA A 107 2.61 -14.89 -7.98
C ALA A 107 3.64 -14.91 -6.85
N PHE A 108 3.45 -14.06 -5.85
CA PHE A 108 4.24 -14.13 -4.63
C PHE A 108 3.94 -15.47 -3.93
N PRO A 109 4.96 -16.17 -3.41
CA PRO A 109 4.72 -17.45 -2.73
C PRO A 109 3.71 -17.30 -1.58
N GLY A 110 2.58 -17.98 -1.68
CA GLY A 110 1.50 -17.87 -0.71
C GLY A 110 0.71 -16.56 -0.76
N GLY A 111 0.93 -15.73 -1.76
CA GLY A 111 0.26 -14.45 -1.94
C GLY A 111 -0.44 -14.32 -3.29
N GLU A 112 -0.64 -13.09 -3.72
CA GLU A 112 -1.31 -12.78 -4.99
C GLU A 112 -0.32 -12.68 -6.14
N SER A 113 -0.82 -12.89 -7.37
CA SER A 113 -0.10 -12.46 -8.57
C SER A 113 -0.37 -10.97 -8.82
N LYS A 114 0.46 -10.37 -9.67
CA LYS A 114 0.26 -8.99 -10.11
C LYS A 114 -1.11 -8.81 -10.77
N GLU A 115 -1.53 -9.79 -11.58
CA GLU A 115 -2.83 -9.76 -12.25
C GLU A 115 -4.00 -9.85 -11.27
N GLU A 116 -3.90 -10.73 -10.28
CA GLU A 116 -4.93 -10.87 -9.25
C GLU A 116 -5.08 -9.59 -8.44
N CYS A 117 -3.97 -8.98 -8.05
CA CYS A 117 -3.94 -7.73 -7.32
C CYS A 117 -4.60 -6.61 -8.14
N ALA A 118 -4.23 -6.49 -9.41
CA ALA A 118 -4.79 -5.47 -10.31
C ALA A 118 -6.29 -5.66 -10.50
N ALA A 119 -6.75 -6.89 -10.72
CA ALA A 119 -8.17 -7.19 -10.92
C ALA A 119 -8.99 -6.82 -9.68
N ARG A 120 -8.49 -7.14 -8.50
CA ARG A 120 -9.16 -6.82 -7.23
C ARG A 120 -9.27 -5.30 -7.04
N ASN A 121 -8.21 -4.57 -7.31
CA ASN A 121 -8.22 -3.11 -7.21
C ASN A 121 -9.18 -2.47 -8.21
N LEU A 122 -9.24 -2.96 -9.44
CA LEU A 122 -10.18 -2.48 -10.44
C LEU A 122 -11.63 -2.69 -10.01
N GLU A 123 -11.93 -3.84 -9.41
CA GLU A 123 -13.25 -4.11 -8.86
C GLU A 123 -13.62 -3.08 -7.78
N GLY A 124 -12.70 -2.76 -6.89
CA GLY A 124 -12.92 -1.76 -5.85
C GLY A 124 -13.08 -0.34 -6.40
N PHE A 125 -12.47 -0.05 -7.53
CA PHE A 125 -12.54 1.25 -8.18
C PHE A 125 -13.90 1.50 -8.85
N GLN A 126 -14.57 0.45 -9.24
CA GLN A 126 -15.91 0.54 -9.83
C GLN A 126 -16.97 0.74 -8.75
#